data_e289ac9d005c02b9dd408a5a20a42942
#
_entry.id   e289ac9d005c02b9dd408a5a20a42942
#
_cell.length_a   1.000
_cell.length_b   1.000
_cell.length_c   1.000
_cell.angle_alpha   90.00
_cell.angle_beta   90.00
_cell.angle_gamma   90.00
#
_symmetry.space_group_name_H-M   'P 1'
#
loop_
_entity.id
_entity.type
_entity.pdbx_description
1 polymer ?
#
loop_
_entity_poly.entity_id
_entity_poly.type
_entity_poly.pdbx_seq_one_letter_code
_entity_poly.pdbx_strand_id
1 'polypeptide(L)'
;MHTLNPGRFSRRKFLHGMTMAGTAGLLGWPYPSRAAAEPPPETTRIRLVRIPSICQAPQYVAEELLRSEGFTEVQYVEKKGTADIGPALASGEIDVSNHFAAPLLLHLEAGDPIVILGGLHVGCFELFGTDRVQSIRDLKGKTVAVPTLDSSRYVFLAAMTAYVGLDLHKDINFVMQPGPESIRLLSEGKIDAYLGFPPEPQELREKRIGHVVISSTVDRPWSQYFCCMLAGNREFVSNHPVATKRALRAILKAADFCASEPERSAQFLVEQGYTKRYDHAVEVMEAIPYGWREYSAEDTLRFYALRLREVGMLKSSPQQLLAQGTDWRFLEELKDELKG
;
A
#
# COMPACT_ATOMS: atom_id res chain seq x y z
N MET A 1 14.93 38.00 15.46
CA MET A 1 15.81 37.23 14.58
C MET A 1 16.46 36.12 15.39
N HIS A 2 15.84 34.96 15.49
CA HIS A 2 16.45 33.74 16.05
C HIS A 2 16.63 32.75 14.93
N THR A 3 17.87 32.56 14.55
CA THR A 3 18.28 31.54 13.55
C THR A 3 18.18 30.17 14.20
N LEU A 4 17.19 29.37 13.81
CA LEU A 4 17.13 27.95 14.14
C LEU A 4 18.18 27.21 13.31
N ASN A 5 19.15 26.64 14.00
CA ASN A 5 20.19 25.79 13.44
C ASN A 5 19.61 24.40 13.16
N PRO A 6 19.57 23.91 11.93
CA PRO A 6 19.05 22.59 11.62
C PRO A 6 20.08 21.53 12.07
N GLY A 7 19.85 20.97 13.24
CA GLY A 7 20.64 19.86 13.76
C GLY A 7 20.46 18.63 12.84
N ARG A 8 21.52 18.28 12.11
CA ARG A 8 21.62 17.05 11.34
C ARG A 8 21.24 15.87 12.24
N PHE A 9 20.15 15.18 11.89
CA PHE A 9 19.76 13.94 12.53
C PHE A 9 20.84 12.88 12.30
N SER A 10 21.57 12.56 13.35
CA SER A 10 22.55 11.46 13.32
C SER A 10 21.81 10.13 13.36
N ARG A 11 22.16 9.22 12.44
CA ARG A 11 21.69 7.81 12.36
C ARG A 11 21.66 7.09 13.73
N ARG A 12 22.46 7.56 14.69
CA ARG A 12 22.49 7.04 16.07
C ARG A 12 21.27 7.37 16.92
N LYS A 13 20.54 8.45 16.66
CA LYS A 13 19.37 8.86 17.48
C LYS A 13 18.10 8.08 17.18
N PHE A 14 17.99 7.50 15.98
CA PHE A 14 16.87 6.65 15.60
C PHE A 14 16.81 5.34 16.41
N LEU A 15 17.98 4.79 16.76
CA LEU A 15 18.08 3.51 17.49
C LEU A 15 17.90 3.62 19.01
N HIS A 16 17.99 4.81 19.61
CA HIS A 16 17.94 4.98 21.07
C HIS A 16 16.54 5.01 21.69
N GLY A 17 15.50 5.03 20.88
CA GLY A 17 14.10 4.98 21.35
C GLY A 17 13.55 3.57 21.61
N MET A 18 14.29 2.52 21.28
CA MET A 18 13.83 1.13 21.35
C MET A 18 14.45 0.27 22.44
N THR A 19 15.31 0.82 23.31
CA THR A 19 15.95 0.05 24.39
C THR A 19 15.62 0.61 25.76
N MET A 20 14.48 0.23 26.32
CA MET A 20 14.24 0.28 27.78
C MET A 20 13.16 -0.74 28.15
N ALA A 21 13.56 -1.96 28.49
CA ALA A 21 12.88 -2.76 29.53
C ALA A 21 13.69 -4.01 29.89
N GLY A 22 14.10 -4.11 31.13
CA GLY A 22 14.13 -5.39 31.81
C GLY A 22 15.47 -5.92 32.32
N THR A 23 15.98 -5.38 33.42
CA THR A 23 16.81 -6.14 34.36
C THR A 23 16.04 -6.37 35.66
N ALA A 24 15.60 -7.61 35.91
CA ALA A 24 15.28 -8.07 37.26
C ALA A 24 15.25 -9.61 37.37
N GLY A 25 16.05 -10.18 38.27
CA GLY A 25 15.64 -11.33 39.08
C GLY A 25 16.16 -12.69 38.68
N LEU A 26 17.36 -13.05 39.17
CA LEU A 26 17.82 -14.44 39.38
C LEU A 26 17.04 -15.06 40.53
N LEU A 27 16.14 -16.03 40.30
CA LEU A 27 15.77 -17.13 41.20
C LEU A 27 15.18 -18.28 40.37
N GLY A 28 15.77 -19.46 40.52
CA GLY A 28 15.60 -20.72 39.78
C GLY A 28 14.17 -21.14 39.43
N TRP A 29 13.81 -20.91 38.19
CA TRP A 29 12.75 -21.63 37.47
C TRP A 29 13.32 -22.37 36.28
N PRO A 30 12.71 -23.51 35.86
CA PRO A 30 13.21 -24.22 34.69
C PRO A 30 13.31 -23.26 33.53
N TYR A 31 14.50 -23.15 32.93
CA TYR A 31 14.76 -22.34 31.76
C TYR A 31 13.66 -22.60 30.71
N PRO A 32 12.88 -21.61 30.28
CA PRO A 32 12.15 -21.77 29.04
C PRO A 32 13.19 -22.09 28.00
N SER A 33 12.96 -23.16 27.23
CA SER A 33 13.80 -23.52 26.09
C SER A 33 14.13 -22.23 25.33
N ARG A 34 15.42 -21.89 25.24
CA ARG A 34 15.90 -20.79 24.42
C ARG A 34 15.21 -20.98 23.07
N ALA A 35 14.24 -20.13 22.72
CA ALA A 35 13.72 -20.09 21.37
C ALA A 35 14.95 -20.00 20.48
N ALA A 36 15.16 -21.00 19.61
CA ALA A 36 16.30 -21.02 18.72
C ALA A 36 16.31 -19.67 18.00
N ALA A 37 17.45 -18.97 18.06
CA ALA A 37 17.56 -17.68 17.38
C ALA A 37 17.17 -17.91 15.92
N GLU A 38 16.30 -17.06 15.40
CA GLU A 38 15.88 -17.13 13.99
C GLU A 38 17.12 -17.15 13.09
N PRO A 39 17.23 -18.09 12.11
CA PRO A 39 18.40 -18.16 11.26
C PRO A 39 18.62 -16.86 10.47
N PRO A 40 19.85 -16.57 10.01
CA PRO A 40 20.08 -15.44 9.12
C PRO A 40 19.25 -15.57 7.83
N PRO A 41 18.91 -14.45 7.16
CA PRO A 41 18.19 -14.51 5.91
C PRO A 41 19.03 -15.23 4.84
N GLU A 42 18.40 -16.00 3.96
CA GLU A 42 19.06 -16.76 2.88
C GLU A 42 19.74 -15.83 1.85
N THR A 43 19.31 -14.57 1.81
CA THR A 43 19.91 -13.51 0.99
C THR A 43 20.00 -12.21 1.78
N THR A 44 21.06 -11.45 1.54
CA THR A 44 21.27 -10.13 2.12
C THR A 44 20.83 -8.99 1.19
N ARG A 45 20.38 -9.33 -0.02
CA ARG A 45 19.82 -8.39 -0.99
C ARG A 45 18.31 -8.46 -1.00
N ILE A 46 17.66 -7.30 -1.08
CA ILE A 46 16.22 -7.17 -1.33
C ILE A 46 15.95 -6.03 -2.31
N ARG A 47 15.06 -6.27 -3.28
CA ARG A 47 14.63 -5.31 -4.28
C ARG A 47 13.17 -4.95 -4.06
N LEU A 48 12.90 -3.67 -3.91
CA LEU A 48 11.58 -3.09 -3.65
C LEU A 48 11.23 -2.10 -4.77
N VAL A 49 9.95 -1.85 -5.00
CA VAL A 49 9.55 -0.83 -5.97
C VAL A 49 9.71 0.59 -5.40
N ARG A 50 10.00 1.56 -6.26
CA ARG A 50 9.83 2.98 -6.00
C ARG A 50 8.93 3.60 -7.05
N ILE A 51 7.82 4.20 -6.60
CA ILE A 51 6.89 4.99 -7.41
C ILE A 51 6.61 6.33 -6.71
N PRO A 52 6.18 7.38 -7.43
CA PRO A 52 5.85 8.67 -6.82
C PRO A 52 4.51 8.60 -6.07
N SER A 53 4.49 7.93 -4.92
CA SER A 53 3.29 7.76 -4.09
C SER A 53 3.63 7.72 -2.61
N ILE A 54 2.93 8.53 -1.82
CA ILE A 54 3.06 8.55 -0.36
C ILE A 54 2.47 7.28 0.28
N CYS A 55 1.54 6.58 -0.39
CA CYS A 55 1.00 5.29 0.09
C CYS A 55 2.08 4.20 0.26
N GLN A 56 3.25 4.37 -0.37
CA GLN A 56 4.39 3.46 -0.23
C GLN A 56 5.24 3.72 1.03
N ALA A 57 4.88 4.72 1.85
CA ALA A 57 5.68 5.17 2.98
C ALA A 57 6.21 4.05 3.89
N PRO A 58 5.40 3.07 4.33
CA PRO A 58 5.93 2.00 5.19
C PRO A 58 7.10 1.24 4.55
N GLN A 59 7.06 1.01 3.23
CA GLN A 59 8.13 0.34 2.52
C GLN A 59 9.42 1.19 2.46
N TYR A 60 9.29 2.51 2.34
CA TYR A 60 10.44 3.43 2.33
C TYR A 60 11.03 3.65 3.72
N VAL A 61 10.16 3.86 4.72
CA VAL A 61 10.56 4.01 6.13
C VAL A 61 11.20 2.74 6.67
N ALA A 62 10.90 1.58 6.10
CA ALA A 62 11.46 0.28 6.50
C ALA A 62 12.97 0.14 6.21
N GLU A 63 13.64 1.02 5.49
CA GLU A 63 15.02 0.79 5.01
C GLU A 63 16.00 0.45 6.14
N GLU A 64 16.02 1.23 7.23
CA GLU A 64 16.91 0.93 8.36
C GLU A 64 16.47 -0.34 9.14
N LEU A 65 15.18 -0.63 9.17
CA LEU A 65 14.66 -1.86 9.75
C LEU A 65 15.05 -3.08 8.90
N LEU A 66 15.00 -2.97 7.58
CA LEU A 66 15.49 -4.01 6.67
C LEU A 66 16.98 -4.30 6.89
N ARG A 67 17.79 -3.26 7.07
CA ARG A 67 19.21 -3.42 7.39
C ARG A 67 19.40 -4.13 8.72
N SER A 68 18.61 -3.82 9.73
CA SER A 68 18.64 -4.49 11.03
C SER A 68 18.19 -5.96 10.98
N GLU A 69 17.34 -6.29 10.01
CA GLU A 69 16.88 -7.67 9.75
C GLU A 69 17.89 -8.49 8.91
N GLY A 70 19.02 -7.88 8.50
CA GLY A 70 20.13 -8.56 7.84
C GLY A 70 20.27 -8.27 6.34
N PHE A 71 19.48 -7.35 5.78
CA PHE A 71 19.63 -6.92 4.38
C PHE A 71 20.69 -5.82 4.28
N THR A 72 21.89 -6.18 3.79
CA THR A 72 22.98 -5.23 3.57
C THR A 72 22.81 -4.47 2.25
N GLU A 73 22.04 -4.99 1.32
CA GLU A 73 21.77 -4.43 0.01
C GLU A 73 20.26 -4.25 -0.20
N VAL A 74 19.75 -3.06 0.14
CA VAL A 74 18.35 -2.66 -0.09
C VAL A 74 18.31 -1.81 -1.35
N GLN A 75 17.64 -2.29 -2.40
CA GLN A 75 17.55 -1.65 -3.70
C GLN A 75 16.12 -1.20 -3.98
N TYR A 76 15.97 0.03 -4.49
CA TYR A 76 14.69 0.53 -4.99
C TYR A 76 14.72 0.61 -6.51
N VAL A 77 13.80 -0.12 -7.15
CA VAL A 77 13.62 -0.15 -8.60
C VAL A 77 12.57 0.90 -8.98
N GLU A 78 13.00 1.92 -9.68
CA GLU A 78 12.14 3.03 -10.13
C GLU A 78 11.11 2.57 -11.14
N LYS A 79 9.84 2.90 -10.91
CA LYS A 79 8.72 2.66 -11.82
C LYS A 79 7.89 3.93 -11.99
N LYS A 80 7.25 4.06 -13.15
CA LYS A 80 6.48 5.27 -13.50
C LYS A 80 5.12 5.31 -12.81
N GLY A 81 4.53 4.15 -12.54
CA GLY A 81 3.19 4.07 -11.99
C GLY A 81 2.84 2.70 -11.41
N THR A 82 1.61 2.60 -10.95
CA THR A 82 1.11 1.40 -10.26
C THR A 82 0.93 0.19 -11.17
N ALA A 83 0.68 0.41 -12.47
CA ALA A 83 0.56 -0.67 -13.46
C ALA A 83 1.87 -1.46 -13.65
N ASP A 84 3.01 -0.86 -13.34
CA ASP A 84 4.32 -1.50 -13.51
C ASP A 84 4.71 -2.44 -12.36
N ILE A 85 4.02 -2.37 -11.21
CA ILE A 85 4.40 -3.11 -9.99
C ILE A 85 4.18 -4.61 -10.15
N GLY A 86 3.00 -5.02 -10.62
CA GLY A 86 2.67 -6.42 -10.82
C GLY A 86 3.61 -7.12 -11.81
N PRO A 87 3.84 -6.58 -13.01
CA PRO A 87 4.82 -7.10 -13.95
C PRO A 87 6.23 -7.21 -13.38
N ALA A 88 6.68 -6.21 -12.59
CA ALA A 88 8.00 -6.24 -11.95
C ALA A 88 8.11 -7.34 -10.87
N LEU A 89 7.06 -7.58 -10.10
CA LEU A 89 6.97 -8.72 -9.18
C LEU A 89 6.98 -10.05 -9.95
N ALA A 90 6.16 -10.18 -10.98
CA ALA A 90 6.03 -11.40 -11.76
C ALA A 90 7.34 -11.79 -12.44
N SER A 91 8.08 -10.83 -12.99
CA SER A 91 9.39 -11.07 -13.63
C SER A 91 10.54 -11.30 -12.65
N GLY A 92 10.33 -11.08 -11.34
CA GLY A 92 11.41 -11.10 -10.36
C GLY A 92 12.38 -9.92 -10.47
N GLU A 93 11.97 -8.81 -11.10
CA GLU A 93 12.73 -7.55 -11.10
C GLU A 93 12.73 -6.93 -9.70
N ILE A 94 11.64 -7.08 -8.96
CA ILE A 94 11.52 -6.79 -7.54
C ILE A 94 11.12 -8.04 -6.77
N ASP A 95 11.51 -8.12 -5.50
CA ASP A 95 11.33 -9.31 -4.66
C ASP A 95 10.03 -9.22 -3.85
N VAL A 96 9.79 -8.08 -3.22
CA VAL A 96 8.60 -7.77 -2.40
C VAL A 96 8.16 -6.35 -2.70
N SER A 97 6.86 -6.09 -2.63
CA SER A 97 6.32 -4.74 -2.78
C SER A 97 5.00 -4.57 -2.05
N ASN A 98 4.76 -3.35 -1.59
CA ASN A 98 3.43 -2.86 -1.35
C ASN A 98 2.74 -2.61 -2.70
N HIS A 99 1.52 -3.14 -2.88
CA HIS A 99 0.69 -2.93 -4.07
C HIS A 99 -0.80 -2.88 -3.70
N PHE A 100 -1.60 -2.27 -4.59
CA PHE A 100 -3.05 -2.18 -4.38
C PHE A 100 -3.72 -3.56 -4.46
N ALA A 101 -4.68 -3.82 -3.56
CA ALA A 101 -5.31 -5.12 -3.41
C ALA A 101 -6.06 -5.60 -4.67
N ALA A 102 -6.83 -4.72 -5.30
CA ALA A 102 -7.66 -5.09 -6.44
C ALA A 102 -6.84 -5.50 -7.68
N PRO A 103 -5.78 -4.77 -8.12
CA PRO A 103 -4.90 -5.20 -9.20
C PRO A 103 -4.16 -6.52 -8.94
N LEU A 104 -3.79 -6.82 -7.69
CA LEU A 104 -3.14 -8.10 -7.37
C LEU A 104 -3.99 -9.31 -7.80
N LEU A 105 -5.33 -9.20 -7.70
CA LEU A 105 -6.24 -10.27 -8.12
C LEU A 105 -6.21 -10.51 -9.64
N LEU A 106 -5.98 -9.48 -10.45
CA LEU A 106 -5.83 -9.63 -11.90
C LEU A 106 -4.56 -10.39 -12.26
N HIS A 107 -3.47 -10.14 -11.53
CA HIS A 107 -2.22 -10.87 -11.68
C HIS A 107 -2.36 -12.33 -11.28
N LEU A 108 -3.11 -12.62 -10.19
CA LEU A 108 -3.43 -14.00 -9.81
C LEU A 108 -4.28 -14.71 -10.87
N GLU A 109 -5.28 -14.02 -11.43
CA GLU A 109 -6.12 -14.54 -12.53
C GLU A 109 -5.31 -14.86 -13.79
N ALA A 110 -4.32 -14.02 -14.10
CA ALA A 110 -3.41 -14.22 -15.23
C ALA A 110 -2.41 -15.39 -15.00
N GLY A 111 -2.31 -15.89 -13.77
CA GLY A 111 -1.34 -16.94 -13.41
C GLY A 111 0.08 -16.40 -13.21
N ASP A 112 0.23 -15.10 -13.00
CA ASP A 112 1.52 -14.50 -12.74
C ASP A 112 2.16 -15.08 -11.47
N PRO A 113 3.49 -15.29 -11.45
CA PRO A 113 4.19 -15.93 -10.33
C PRO A 113 4.39 -14.96 -9.16
N ILE A 114 3.29 -14.45 -8.63
CA ILE A 114 3.24 -13.61 -7.43
C ILE A 114 2.50 -14.32 -6.29
N VAL A 115 2.73 -13.86 -5.07
CA VAL A 115 2.02 -14.33 -3.88
C VAL A 115 1.71 -13.15 -2.96
N ILE A 116 0.49 -13.08 -2.45
CA ILE A 116 0.06 -12.05 -1.50
C ILE A 116 0.36 -12.54 -0.09
N LEU A 117 1.02 -11.70 0.70
CA LEU A 117 1.63 -12.06 1.98
C LEU A 117 0.94 -11.43 3.20
N GLY A 118 0.21 -10.33 3.00
CA GLY A 118 -0.48 -9.65 4.10
C GLY A 118 -1.12 -8.34 3.68
N GLY A 119 -1.98 -7.79 4.54
CA GLY A 119 -2.50 -6.44 4.41
C GLY A 119 -1.53 -5.43 5.02
N LEU A 120 -1.57 -4.19 4.57
CA LEU A 120 -0.71 -3.13 5.08
C LEU A 120 -1.52 -1.96 5.65
N HIS A 121 -2.36 -1.33 4.82
CA HIS A 121 -3.21 -0.23 5.25
C HIS A 121 -4.54 -0.18 4.49
N VAL A 122 -5.52 0.40 5.13
CA VAL A 122 -6.85 0.72 4.57
C VAL A 122 -6.81 2.12 3.97
N GLY A 123 -7.73 2.41 3.05
CA GLY A 123 -7.87 3.76 2.48
C GLY A 123 -6.80 4.10 1.46
N CYS A 124 -6.75 5.32 1.09
CA CYS A 124 -5.90 6.12 0.22
C CYS A 124 -6.54 6.59 -1.08
N PHE A 125 -7.53 5.90 -1.64
CA PHE A 125 -8.23 6.42 -2.81
C PHE A 125 -9.32 7.41 -2.43
N GLU A 126 -9.38 8.51 -3.18
CA GLU A 126 -10.50 9.45 -3.14
C GLU A 126 -11.04 9.71 -4.55
N LEU A 127 -12.37 9.58 -4.71
CA LEU A 127 -13.06 9.95 -5.92
C LEU A 127 -13.46 11.41 -5.83
N PHE A 128 -12.93 12.24 -6.73
CA PHE A 128 -13.32 13.64 -6.90
C PHE A 128 -14.30 13.77 -8.03
N GLY A 129 -15.34 14.57 -7.84
CA GLY A 129 -16.35 14.89 -8.83
C GLY A 129 -16.49 16.38 -9.08
N THR A 130 -16.96 16.73 -10.27
CA THR A 130 -17.59 18.05 -10.50
C THR A 130 -18.98 18.07 -9.88
N ASP A 131 -19.66 19.20 -9.87
CA ASP A 131 -21.04 19.33 -9.35
C ASP A 131 -22.03 18.33 -9.97
N ARG A 132 -21.67 17.75 -11.11
CA ARG A 132 -22.48 16.73 -11.82
C ARG A 132 -22.37 15.32 -11.24
N VAL A 133 -21.45 15.10 -10.26
CA VAL A 133 -21.19 13.77 -9.67
C VAL A 133 -21.19 13.91 -8.15
N GLN A 134 -22.28 13.51 -7.50
CA GLN A 134 -22.46 13.55 -6.05
C GLN A 134 -22.38 12.17 -5.40
N SER A 135 -22.41 11.11 -6.21
CA SER A 135 -22.32 9.71 -5.77
C SER A 135 -21.67 8.86 -6.86
N ILE A 136 -21.23 7.64 -6.52
CA ILE A 136 -20.72 6.69 -7.52
C ILE A 136 -21.76 6.41 -8.62
N ARG A 137 -23.06 6.42 -8.30
CA ARG A 137 -24.13 6.17 -9.26
C ARG A 137 -24.24 7.24 -10.34
N ASP A 138 -23.84 8.47 -10.01
CA ASP A 138 -23.84 9.60 -10.94
C ASP A 138 -22.75 9.50 -12.00
N LEU A 139 -21.82 8.55 -11.87
CA LEU A 139 -20.84 8.25 -12.92
C LEU A 139 -21.48 7.72 -14.21
N LYS A 140 -22.76 7.30 -14.18
CA LYS A 140 -23.47 6.87 -15.38
C LYS A 140 -23.53 7.96 -16.45
N GLY A 141 -22.98 7.64 -17.63
CA GLY A 141 -22.87 8.56 -18.76
C GLY A 141 -21.79 9.65 -18.60
N LYS A 142 -20.99 9.59 -17.54
CA LYS A 142 -19.94 10.58 -17.25
C LYS A 142 -18.58 10.19 -17.83
N THR A 143 -17.72 11.16 -17.94
CA THR A 143 -16.35 11.00 -18.39
C THR A 143 -15.39 10.99 -17.19
N VAL A 144 -14.62 9.91 -17.06
CA VAL A 144 -13.66 9.68 -15.97
C VAL A 144 -12.27 9.47 -16.57
N ALA A 145 -11.27 10.17 -16.03
CA ALA A 145 -9.89 9.97 -16.47
C ALA A 145 -9.19 8.89 -15.67
N VAL A 146 -8.44 8.03 -16.38
CA VAL A 146 -7.55 7.01 -15.81
C VAL A 146 -6.23 6.99 -16.60
N PRO A 147 -5.07 6.66 -15.99
CA PRO A 147 -3.81 6.61 -16.73
C PRO A 147 -3.83 5.54 -17.84
N THR A 148 -4.26 4.34 -17.48
CA THR A 148 -4.35 3.16 -18.35
C THR A 148 -5.48 2.24 -17.85
N LEU A 149 -5.94 1.31 -18.67
CA LEU A 149 -7.01 0.37 -18.31
C LEU A 149 -6.55 -0.80 -17.39
N ASP A 150 -5.29 -0.88 -17.08
CA ASP A 150 -4.68 -1.81 -16.11
C ASP A 150 -4.18 -1.09 -14.84
N SER A 151 -4.35 0.23 -14.77
CA SER A 151 -3.95 1.00 -13.60
C SER A 151 -4.79 0.66 -12.37
N SER A 152 -4.21 0.81 -11.18
CA SER A 152 -4.94 0.60 -9.92
C SER A 152 -6.19 1.48 -9.79
N ARG A 153 -6.18 2.67 -10.40
CA ARG A 153 -7.36 3.56 -10.44
C ARG A 153 -8.50 2.94 -11.23
N TYR A 154 -8.22 2.42 -12.43
CA TYR A 154 -9.23 1.79 -13.26
C TYR A 154 -9.81 0.54 -12.59
N VAL A 155 -8.95 -0.33 -12.05
CA VAL A 155 -9.38 -1.57 -11.38
C VAL A 155 -10.19 -1.26 -10.11
N PHE A 156 -9.82 -0.23 -9.35
CA PHE A 156 -10.60 0.17 -8.18
C PHE A 156 -11.94 0.79 -8.57
N LEU A 157 -12.00 1.63 -9.62
CA LEU A 157 -13.24 2.15 -10.18
C LEU A 157 -14.16 1.01 -10.68
N ALA A 158 -13.60 -0.04 -11.27
CA ALA A 158 -14.34 -1.23 -11.66
C ALA A 158 -15.05 -1.89 -10.45
N ALA A 159 -14.36 -2.02 -9.33
CA ALA A 159 -14.95 -2.52 -8.09
C ALA A 159 -16.02 -1.57 -7.53
N MET A 160 -15.81 -0.25 -7.63
CA MET A 160 -16.78 0.77 -7.17
C MET A 160 -18.05 0.74 -8.02
N THR A 161 -17.92 0.65 -9.33
CA THR A 161 -19.06 0.61 -10.25
C THR A 161 -19.86 -0.68 -10.12
N ALA A 162 -19.18 -1.82 -9.99
CA ALA A 162 -19.82 -3.10 -9.68
C ALA A 162 -20.67 -3.02 -8.40
N TYR A 163 -20.13 -2.43 -7.35
CA TYR A 163 -20.82 -2.30 -6.06
C TYR A 163 -22.15 -1.55 -6.14
N VAL A 164 -22.27 -0.58 -7.04
CA VAL A 164 -23.52 0.19 -7.24
C VAL A 164 -24.36 -0.30 -8.43
N GLY A 165 -23.93 -1.36 -9.10
CA GLY A 165 -24.66 -1.98 -10.21
C GLY A 165 -24.53 -1.23 -11.54
N LEU A 166 -23.44 -0.49 -11.77
CA LEU A 166 -23.09 0.12 -13.05
C LEU A 166 -22.28 -0.84 -13.91
N ASP A 167 -22.52 -0.82 -15.21
CA ASP A 167 -21.69 -1.51 -16.21
C ASP A 167 -20.49 -0.62 -16.55
N LEU A 168 -19.29 -1.07 -16.14
CA LEU A 168 -18.06 -0.31 -16.33
C LEU A 168 -17.83 0.10 -17.80
N HIS A 169 -18.17 -0.77 -18.74
CA HIS A 169 -17.88 -0.58 -20.17
C HIS A 169 -18.95 0.18 -20.93
N LYS A 170 -20.20 0.17 -20.44
CA LYS A 170 -21.33 0.82 -21.11
C LYS A 170 -21.74 2.13 -20.46
N ASP A 171 -21.60 2.19 -19.14
CA ASP A 171 -22.13 3.31 -18.37
C ASP A 171 -21.11 4.43 -18.12
N ILE A 172 -19.80 4.21 -18.39
CA ILE A 172 -18.75 5.19 -18.11
C ILE A 172 -17.88 5.44 -19.35
N ASN A 173 -17.63 6.71 -19.64
CA ASN A 173 -16.71 7.11 -20.70
C ASN A 173 -15.31 7.33 -20.12
N PHE A 174 -14.37 6.43 -20.43
CA PHE A 174 -12.99 6.58 -19.97
C PHE A 174 -12.16 7.39 -20.96
N VAL A 175 -11.34 8.31 -20.42
CA VAL A 175 -10.27 8.98 -21.15
C VAL A 175 -8.94 8.63 -20.48
N MET A 176 -7.96 8.24 -21.31
CA MET A 176 -6.63 7.83 -20.82
C MET A 176 -5.73 9.05 -20.74
N GLN A 177 -5.46 9.50 -19.52
CA GLN A 177 -4.61 10.66 -19.25
C GLN A 177 -3.79 10.43 -17.96
N PRO A 178 -2.54 10.90 -17.92
CA PRO A 178 -1.73 10.85 -16.70
C PRO A 178 -2.33 11.78 -15.62
N GLY A 179 -2.00 11.53 -14.34
CA GLY A 179 -2.57 12.23 -13.19
C GLY A 179 -2.58 13.76 -13.31
N PRO A 180 -1.46 14.42 -13.60
CA PRO A 180 -1.43 15.90 -13.72
C PRO A 180 -2.39 16.44 -14.79
N GLU A 181 -2.49 15.76 -15.94
CA GLU A 181 -3.42 16.14 -17.00
C GLU A 181 -4.88 15.87 -16.60
N SER A 182 -5.13 14.77 -15.91
CA SER A 182 -6.47 14.45 -15.38
C SER A 182 -6.95 15.52 -14.39
N ILE A 183 -6.08 15.99 -13.50
CA ILE A 183 -6.38 17.09 -12.56
C ILE A 183 -6.70 18.37 -13.32
N ARG A 184 -5.92 18.71 -14.36
CA ARG A 184 -6.19 19.87 -15.21
C ARG A 184 -7.54 19.76 -15.91
N LEU A 185 -7.84 18.61 -16.52
CA LEU A 185 -9.13 18.38 -17.20
C LEU A 185 -10.32 18.45 -16.24
N LEU A 186 -10.16 17.94 -15.01
CA LEU A 186 -11.18 18.07 -13.97
C LEU A 186 -11.42 19.55 -13.61
N SER A 187 -10.36 20.32 -13.45
CA SER A 187 -10.45 21.75 -13.13
C SER A 187 -11.14 22.58 -14.21
N GLU A 188 -11.01 22.15 -15.46
CA GLU A 188 -11.65 22.78 -16.64
C GLU A 188 -13.07 22.24 -16.90
N GLY A 189 -13.55 21.27 -16.11
CA GLY A 189 -14.84 20.61 -16.31
C GLY A 189 -14.94 19.78 -17.59
N LYS A 190 -13.79 19.41 -18.18
CA LYS A 190 -13.69 18.56 -19.39
C LYS A 190 -13.85 17.07 -19.09
N ILE A 191 -13.65 16.69 -17.85
CA ILE A 191 -14.02 15.38 -17.28
C ILE A 191 -14.94 15.62 -16.09
N ASP A 192 -15.71 14.60 -15.72
CA ASP A 192 -16.70 14.70 -14.66
C ASP A 192 -16.14 14.21 -13.31
N ALA A 193 -15.23 13.26 -13.33
CA ALA A 193 -14.65 12.71 -12.12
C ALA A 193 -13.22 12.21 -12.34
N TYR A 194 -12.48 12.10 -11.23
CA TYR A 194 -11.11 11.60 -11.16
C TYR A 194 -10.91 10.84 -9.84
N LEU A 195 -10.35 9.63 -9.94
CA LEU A 195 -9.95 8.85 -8.76
C LEU A 195 -8.46 9.05 -8.51
N GLY A 196 -8.14 9.75 -7.43
CA GLY A 196 -6.76 10.01 -7.01
C GLY A 196 -6.32 9.16 -5.82
N PHE A 197 -5.02 9.05 -5.63
CA PHE A 197 -4.38 8.61 -4.39
C PHE A 197 -3.21 9.54 -4.05
N PRO A 198 -2.76 9.58 -2.77
CA PRO A 198 -1.77 10.57 -2.33
C PRO A 198 -0.49 10.63 -3.18
N PRO A 199 -0.03 11.85 -3.56
CA PRO A 199 -0.46 13.15 -3.01
C PRO A 199 -1.56 13.91 -3.78
N GLU A 200 -2.19 13.31 -4.79
CA GLU A 200 -3.15 14.00 -5.66
C GLU A 200 -4.42 14.50 -4.96
N PRO A 201 -5.06 13.75 -4.02
CA PRO A 201 -6.18 14.26 -3.24
C PRO A 201 -5.86 15.53 -2.47
N GLN A 202 -4.66 15.61 -1.88
CA GLN A 202 -4.18 16.80 -1.17
C GLN A 202 -4.07 17.99 -2.11
N GLU A 203 -3.52 17.79 -3.31
CA GLU A 203 -3.42 18.83 -4.33
C GLU A 203 -4.80 19.32 -4.80
N LEU A 204 -5.74 18.40 -5.03
CA LEU A 204 -7.11 18.73 -5.45
C LEU A 204 -7.83 19.57 -4.39
N ARG A 205 -7.72 19.20 -3.10
CA ARG A 205 -8.30 19.97 -1.99
C ARG A 205 -7.67 21.35 -1.86
N GLU A 206 -6.34 21.44 -1.89
CA GLU A 206 -5.61 22.71 -1.81
C GLU A 206 -6.04 23.68 -2.92
N LYS A 207 -6.18 23.17 -4.14
CA LYS A 207 -6.58 23.95 -5.33
C LYS A 207 -8.10 24.13 -5.44
N ARG A 208 -8.89 23.52 -4.58
CA ARG A 208 -10.37 23.53 -4.62
C ARG A 208 -10.92 23.05 -5.97
N ILE A 209 -10.33 21.97 -6.50
CA ILE A 209 -10.74 21.34 -7.75
C ILE A 209 -11.70 20.19 -7.45
N GLY A 210 -12.97 20.33 -7.88
CA GLY A 210 -14.02 19.37 -7.58
C GLY A 210 -14.33 19.27 -6.08
N HIS A 211 -15.00 18.18 -5.71
CA HIS A 211 -15.26 17.82 -4.31
C HIS A 211 -15.09 16.30 -4.12
N VAL A 212 -14.87 15.88 -2.89
CA VAL A 212 -14.75 14.46 -2.55
C VAL A 212 -16.15 13.82 -2.60
N VAL A 213 -16.32 12.86 -3.49
CA VAL A 213 -17.54 12.04 -3.64
C VAL A 213 -17.46 10.80 -2.75
N ILE A 214 -16.28 10.17 -2.70
CA ILE A 214 -15.96 9.01 -1.87
C ILE A 214 -14.52 9.11 -1.40
N SER A 215 -14.30 8.84 -0.10
CA SER A 215 -12.99 8.56 0.46
C SER A 215 -12.93 7.12 0.95
N SER A 216 -12.05 6.31 0.36
CA SER A 216 -11.89 4.91 0.78
C SER A 216 -11.33 4.75 2.19
N THR A 217 -10.87 5.83 2.81
CA THR A 217 -10.39 5.85 4.20
C THR A 217 -11.53 5.84 5.21
N VAL A 218 -12.65 6.51 4.89
CA VAL A 218 -13.75 6.70 5.85
C VAL A 218 -15.08 6.12 5.38
N ASP A 219 -15.32 6.04 4.06
CA ASP A 219 -16.61 5.63 3.53
C ASP A 219 -16.72 4.10 3.40
N ARG A 220 -17.83 3.56 3.91
CA ARG A 220 -18.15 2.14 3.74
C ARG A 220 -18.67 1.84 2.33
N PRO A 221 -18.39 0.64 1.80
CA PRO A 221 -17.66 -0.47 2.45
C PRO A 221 -16.14 -0.36 2.36
N TRP A 222 -15.59 0.60 1.61
CA TRP A 222 -14.17 0.73 1.24
C TRP A 222 -13.24 0.82 2.46
N SER A 223 -13.67 1.54 3.50
CA SER A 223 -12.93 1.71 4.76
C SER A 223 -12.85 0.44 5.63
N GLN A 224 -13.43 -0.67 5.18
CA GLN A 224 -13.40 -1.95 5.89
C GLN A 224 -12.38 -2.95 5.29
N TYR A 225 -11.74 -2.58 4.18
CA TYR A 225 -10.86 -3.45 3.41
C TYR A 225 -9.52 -2.78 3.14
N PHE A 226 -8.46 -3.58 3.10
CA PHE A 226 -7.17 -3.07 2.72
C PHE A 226 -7.19 -2.46 1.32
N CYS A 227 -6.67 -1.24 1.21
CA CYS A 227 -6.33 -0.65 -0.07
C CYS A 227 -5.04 -1.26 -0.60
N CYS A 228 -4.04 -1.36 0.28
CA CYS A 228 -2.71 -1.83 -0.06
C CYS A 228 -2.33 -3.07 0.73
N MET A 229 -1.69 -4.00 0.03
CA MET A 229 -1.25 -5.28 0.55
C MET A 229 0.21 -5.55 0.17
N LEU A 230 0.89 -6.37 0.95
CA LEU A 230 2.23 -6.84 0.65
C LEU A 230 2.15 -8.07 -0.25
N ALA A 231 2.91 -8.05 -1.32
CA ALA A 231 3.05 -9.17 -2.25
C ALA A 231 4.52 -9.41 -2.58
N GLY A 232 4.86 -10.64 -2.93
CA GLY A 232 6.21 -11.03 -3.30
C GLY A 232 6.25 -11.81 -4.61
N ASN A 233 7.42 -11.82 -5.25
CA ASN A 233 7.71 -12.76 -6.31
C ASN A 233 7.69 -14.18 -5.73
N ARG A 234 6.96 -15.11 -6.36
CA ARG A 234 6.73 -16.47 -5.83
C ARG A 234 8.05 -17.26 -5.66
N GLU A 235 8.96 -17.13 -6.61
CA GLU A 235 10.25 -17.81 -6.55
C GLU A 235 11.10 -17.27 -5.39
N PHE A 236 11.14 -15.95 -5.20
CA PHE A 236 11.84 -15.34 -4.07
C PHE A 236 11.28 -15.84 -2.74
N VAL A 237 9.95 -15.78 -2.57
CA VAL A 237 9.27 -16.21 -1.32
C VAL A 237 9.51 -17.69 -1.02
N SER A 238 9.50 -18.55 -2.05
CA SER A 238 9.71 -19.98 -1.90
C SER A 238 11.15 -20.34 -1.56
N ASN A 239 12.13 -19.66 -2.18
CA ASN A 239 13.55 -19.93 -2.01
C ASN A 239 14.15 -19.20 -0.80
N HIS A 240 13.52 -18.14 -0.30
CA HIS A 240 14.02 -17.28 0.77
C HIS A 240 12.96 -17.02 1.84
N PRO A 241 12.41 -18.05 2.51
CA PRO A 241 11.31 -17.87 3.48
C PRO A 241 11.72 -17.05 4.70
N VAL A 242 12.96 -17.19 5.21
CA VAL A 242 13.44 -16.38 6.34
C VAL A 242 13.60 -14.92 5.93
N ALA A 243 14.21 -14.67 4.76
CA ALA A 243 14.33 -13.31 4.23
C ALA A 243 12.96 -12.69 3.97
N THR A 244 11.98 -13.44 3.45
CA THR A 244 10.60 -12.98 3.26
C THR A 244 9.98 -12.56 4.57
N LYS A 245 10.01 -13.40 5.61
CA LYS A 245 9.46 -13.09 6.93
C LYS A 245 10.12 -11.83 7.52
N ARG A 246 11.44 -11.73 7.44
CA ARG A 246 12.20 -10.58 7.94
C ARG A 246 11.86 -9.29 7.18
N ALA A 247 11.70 -9.36 5.87
CA ALA A 247 11.26 -8.21 5.07
C ALA A 247 9.86 -7.73 5.46
N LEU A 248 8.92 -8.68 5.62
CA LEU A 248 7.58 -8.35 6.10
C LEU A 248 7.63 -7.72 7.50
N ARG A 249 8.40 -8.31 8.42
CA ARG A 249 8.57 -7.76 9.79
C ARG A 249 9.04 -6.31 9.76
N ALA A 250 10.04 -6.01 8.94
CA ALA A 250 10.55 -4.65 8.79
C ALA A 250 9.48 -3.68 8.27
N ILE A 251 8.73 -4.07 7.22
CA ILE A 251 7.72 -3.21 6.60
C ILE A 251 6.51 -3.02 7.54
N LEU A 252 6.07 -4.08 8.24
CA LEU A 252 4.96 -3.98 9.19
C LEU A 252 5.32 -3.13 10.42
N LYS A 253 6.54 -3.24 10.94
CA LYS A 253 7.04 -2.32 11.99
C LYS A 253 7.12 -0.87 11.49
N ALA A 254 7.50 -0.67 10.24
CA ALA A 254 7.50 0.66 9.64
C ALA A 254 6.08 1.21 9.46
N ALA A 255 5.09 0.35 9.20
CA ALA A 255 3.68 0.77 9.20
C ALA A 255 3.22 1.22 10.59
N ASP A 256 3.59 0.49 11.65
CA ASP A 256 3.34 0.90 13.03
C ASP A 256 4.03 2.24 13.36
N PHE A 257 5.25 2.44 12.85
CA PHE A 257 5.97 3.69 13.01
C PHE A 257 5.30 4.85 12.25
N CYS A 258 4.83 4.63 11.02
CA CYS A 258 4.05 5.63 10.27
C CYS A 258 2.77 6.04 11.02
N ALA A 259 2.11 5.09 11.68
CA ALA A 259 0.91 5.35 12.48
C ALA A 259 1.22 6.15 13.75
N SER A 260 2.29 5.79 14.47
CA SER A 260 2.62 6.39 15.77
C SER A 260 3.43 7.68 15.67
N GLU A 261 4.18 7.87 14.59
CA GLU A 261 5.12 8.97 14.36
C GLU A 261 4.93 9.60 12.96
N PRO A 262 3.71 10.10 12.65
CA PRO A 262 3.38 10.59 11.29
C PRO A 262 4.30 11.72 10.82
N GLU A 263 4.60 12.69 11.69
CA GLU A 263 5.46 13.82 11.39
C GLU A 263 6.91 13.40 11.08
N ARG A 264 7.43 12.42 11.84
CA ARG A 264 8.79 11.90 11.62
C ARG A 264 8.88 11.09 10.34
N SER A 265 7.84 10.31 10.04
CA SER A 265 7.73 9.57 8.79
C SER A 265 7.65 10.52 7.59
N ALA A 266 6.85 11.57 7.68
CA ALA A 266 6.76 12.61 6.64
C ALA A 266 8.09 13.33 6.44
N GLN A 267 8.78 13.69 7.52
CA GLN A 267 10.10 14.31 7.46
C GLN A 267 11.12 13.40 6.75
N PHE A 268 11.12 12.10 7.08
CA PHE A 268 11.97 11.11 6.40
C PHE A 268 11.71 11.07 4.90
N LEU A 269 10.42 11.02 4.48
CA LEU A 269 10.06 10.99 3.06
C LEU A 269 10.57 12.21 2.30
N VAL A 270 10.53 13.40 2.91
CA VAL A 270 11.05 14.63 2.31
C VAL A 270 12.58 14.60 2.22
N GLU A 271 13.27 14.23 3.29
CA GLU A 271 14.74 14.16 3.34
C GLU A 271 15.32 13.16 2.34
N GLN A 272 14.63 12.04 2.12
CA GLN A 272 15.04 11.02 1.14
C GLN A 272 14.52 11.29 -0.29
N GLY A 273 13.79 12.39 -0.48
CA GLY A 273 13.32 12.79 -1.81
C GLY A 273 12.16 11.93 -2.36
N TYR A 274 11.43 11.23 -1.49
CA TYR A 274 10.22 10.48 -1.90
C TYR A 274 9.02 11.40 -2.13
N THR A 275 8.99 12.55 -1.47
CA THR A 275 8.04 13.64 -1.71
C THR A 275 8.70 14.99 -1.48
N LYS A 276 8.13 16.05 -2.08
CA LYS A 276 8.58 17.45 -1.86
C LYS A 276 7.71 18.20 -0.85
N ARG A 277 6.54 17.66 -0.52
CA ARG A 277 5.52 18.32 0.29
C ARG A 277 5.41 17.62 1.65
N TYR A 278 6.01 18.25 2.65
CA TYR A 278 5.95 17.76 4.03
C TYR A 278 4.52 17.79 4.58
N ASP A 279 3.80 18.88 4.35
CA ASP A 279 2.41 19.08 4.76
C ASP A 279 1.48 17.99 4.20
N HIS A 280 1.58 17.69 2.91
CA HIS A 280 0.82 16.59 2.29
C HIS A 280 1.19 15.23 2.88
N ALA A 281 2.48 15.01 3.16
CA ALA A 281 2.93 13.74 3.73
C ALA A 281 2.37 13.54 5.16
N VAL A 282 2.38 14.56 6.00
CA VAL A 282 1.80 14.51 7.36
C VAL A 282 0.30 14.20 7.28
N GLU A 283 -0.44 14.96 6.48
CA GLU A 283 -1.89 14.74 6.29
C GLU A 283 -2.21 13.30 5.89
N VAL A 284 -1.40 12.73 4.97
CA VAL A 284 -1.58 11.34 4.51
C VAL A 284 -1.28 10.34 5.62
N MET A 285 -0.18 10.52 6.37
CA MET A 285 0.21 9.62 7.46
C MET A 285 -0.83 9.60 8.58
N GLU A 286 -1.41 10.77 8.91
CA GLU A 286 -2.46 10.89 9.92
C GLU A 286 -3.80 10.29 9.47
N ALA A 287 -4.10 10.38 8.16
CA ALA A 287 -5.38 9.93 7.61
C ALA A 287 -5.45 8.42 7.34
N ILE A 288 -4.33 7.78 6.98
CA ILE A 288 -4.30 6.37 6.59
C ILE A 288 -4.31 5.45 7.82
N PRO A 289 -5.31 4.54 7.96
CA PRO A 289 -5.30 3.51 8.99
C PRO A 289 -4.29 2.40 8.66
N TYR A 290 -3.17 2.36 9.36
CA TYR A 290 -2.16 1.31 9.26
C TYR A 290 -2.54 0.08 10.12
N GLY A 291 -3.78 -0.40 9.96
CA GLY A 291 -4.38 -1.46 10.77
C GLY A 291 -4.09 -2.87 10.27
N TRP A 292 -2.83 -3.22 10.00
CA TRP A 292 -2.48 -4.51 9.43
C TRP A 292 -2.84 -5.72 10.32
N ARG A 293 -3.03 -5.50 11.64
CA ARG A 293 -3.45 -6.53 12.61
C ARG A 293 -4.96 -6.70 12.68
N GLU A 294 -5.69 -5.60 12.51
CA GLU A 294 -7.13 -5.48 12.82
C GLU A 294 -8.01 -5.90 11.65
N TYR A 295 -7.55 -5.64 10.42
CA TYR A 295 -8.31 -5.94 9.22
C TYR A 295 -7.96 -7.32 8.66
N SER A 296 -8.95 -7.96 8.01
CA SER A 296 -8.78 -9.26 7.37
C SER A 296 -8.25 -9.11 5.94
N ALA A 297 -7.06 -9.65 5.69
CA ALA A 297 -6.48 -9.72 4.34
C ALA A 297 -7.33 -10.63 3.43
N GLU A 298 -7.84 -11.74 3.96
CA GLU A 298 -8.66 -12.68 3.22
C GLU A 298 -10.01 -12.07 2.81
N ASP A 299 -10.71 -11.40 3.74
CA ASP A 299 -11.99 -10.76 3.44
C ASP A 299 -11.82 -9.62 2.42
N THR A 300 -10.70 -8.91 2.48
CA THR A 300 -10.34 -7.90 1.48
C THR A 300 -10.29 -8.49 0.08
N LEU A 301 -9.53 -9.56 -0.10
CA LEU A 301 -9.41 -10.20 -1.41
C LEU A 301 -10.73 -10.81 -1.88
N ARG A 302 -11.51 -11.41 -0.97
CA ARG A 302 -12.86 -11.93 -1.27
C ARG A 302 -13.79 -10.81 -1.75
N PHE A 303 -13.79 -9.68 -1.06
CA PHE A 303 -14.62 -8.53 -1.43
C PHE A 303 -14.29 -8.02 -2.84
N TYR A 304 -13.02 -7.72 -3.12
CA TYR A 304 -12.63 -7.22 -4.44
C TYR A 304 -12.79 -8.27 -5.53
N ALA A 305 -12.47 -9.54 -5.27
CA ALA A 305 -12.66 -10.61 -6.25
C ALA A 305 -14.13 -10.76 -6.67
N LEU A 306 -15.09 -10.66 -5.74
CA LEU A 306 -16.51 -10.66 -6.07
C LEU A 306 -16.88 -9.48 -6.97
N ARG A 307 -16.47 -8.27 -6.61
CA ARG A 307 -16.77 -7.07 -7.40
C ARG A 307 -16.17 -7.12 -8.82
N LEU A 308 -14.91 -7.55 -8.94
CA LEU A 308 -14.23 -7.66 -10.23
C LEU A 308 -14.83 -8.78 -11.11
N ARG A 309 -15.37 -9.85 -10.51
CA ARG A 309 -16.12 -10.87 -11.26
C ARG A 309 -17.45 -10.33 -11.81
N GLU A 310 -18.16 -9.51 -11.04
CA GLU A 310 -19.43 -8.91 -11.47
C GLU A 310 -19.26 -8.05 -12.74
N VAL A 311 -18.12 -7.40 -12.91
CA VAL A 311 -17.80 -6.64 -14.14
C VAL A 311 -17.00 -7.44 -15.17
N GLY A 312 -16.83 -8.75 -14.96
CA GLY A 312 -16.20 -9.65 -15.94
C GLY A 312 -14.69 -9.57 -16.03
N MET A 313 -14.01 -8.87 -15.08
CA MET A 313 -12.55 -8.78 -15.05
C MET A 313 -11.89 -10.06 -14.48
N LEU A 314 -12.63 -10.84 -13.69
CA LEU A 314 -12.19 -12.13 -13.16
C LEU A 314 -13.17 -13.22 -13.56
N LYS A 315 -12.65 -14.42 -13.84
CA LYS A 315 -13.42 -15.64 -14.13
C LYS A 315 -13.36 -16.61 -12.95
N SER A 316 -12.20 -16.73 -12.33
CA SER A 316 -11.95 -17.62 -11.19
C SER A 316 -12.77 -17.22 -9.96
N SER A 317 -13.10 -18.20 -9.12
CA SER A 317 -13.76 -17.91 -7.85
C SER A 317 -12.78 -17.27 -6.86
N PRO A 318 -13.27 -16.47 -5.89
CA PRO A 318 -12.39 -15.94 -4.83
C PRO A 318 -11.60 -17.05 -4.12
N GLN A 319 -12.22 -18.20 -3.86
CA GLN A 319 -11.58 -19.34 -3.21
C GLN A 319 -10.40 -19.88 -4.02
N GLN A 320 -10.53 -20.00 -5.34
CA GLN A 320 -9.46 -20.45 -6.22
C GLN A 320 -8.29 -19.45 -6.23
N LEU A 321 -8.59 -18.15 -6.37
CA LEU A 321 -7.56 -17.12 -6.37
C LEU A 321 -6.78 -17.07 -5.05
N LEU A 322 -7.49 -17.15 -3.92
CA LEU A 322 -6.84 -17.15 -2.60
C LEU A 322 -6.00 -18.40 -2.39
N ALA A 323 -6.55 -19.60 -2.69
CA ALA A 323 -5.83 -20.85 -2.50
C ALA A 323 -4.52 -20.93 -3.31
N GLN A 324 -4.47 -20.28 -4.46
CA GLN A 324 -3.31 -20.30 -5.35
C GLN A 324 -2.36 -19.12 -5.14
N GLY A 325 -2.89 -17.99 -4.66
CA GLY A 325 -2.21 -16.69 -4.69
C GLY A 325 -1.85 -16.10 -3.33
N THR A 326 -2.09 -16.81 -2.22
CA THR A 326 -1.80 -16.26 -0.89
C THR A 326 -0.92 -17.18 -0.04
N ASP A 327 -0.15 -16.57 0.86
CA ASP A 327 0.63 -17.28 1.89
C ASP A 327 0.59 -16.47 3.19
N TRP A 328 -0.34 -16.83 4.07
CA TRP A 328 -0.58 -16.12 5.32
C TRP A 328 0.33 -16.55 6.47
N ARG A 329 1.12 -17.64 6.34
CA ARG A 329 1.95 -18.18 7.43
C ARG A 329 2.88 -17.13 8.05
N PHE A 330 3.50 -16.29 7.21
CA PHE A 330 4.39 -15.22 7.69
C PHE A 330 3.64 -14.15 8.48
N LEU A 331 2.47 -13.75 8.00
CA LEU A 331 1.64 -12.75 8.69
C LEU A 331 1.12 -13.28 10.03
N GLU A 332 0.69 -14.54 10.08
CA GLU A 332 0.21 -15.18 11.31
C GLU A 332 1.32 -15.25 12.36
N GLU A 333 2.50 -15.72 11.99
CA GLU A 333 3.67 -15.74 12.87
C GLU A 333 4.03 -14.31 13.36
N LEU A 334 4.02 -13.32 12.46
CA LEU A 334 4.35 -11.94 12.81
C LEU A 334 3.29 -11.27 13.69
N LYS A 335 2.02 -11.62 13.52
CA LYS A 335 0.97 -11.19 14.46
C LYS A 335 1.23 -11.69 15.87
N ASP A 336 1.73 -12.92 16.02
CA ASP A 336 2.08 -13.47 17.33
C ASP A 336 3.38 -12.86 17.89
N GLU A 337 4.39 -12.65 17.06
CA GLU A 337 5.67 -12.06 17.47
C GLU A 337 5.57 -10.57 17.85
N LEU A 338 4.72 -9.82 17.14
CA LEU A 338 4.58 -8.37 17.27
C LEU A 338 3.35 -7.95 18.08
N LYS A 339 2.81 -8.85 18.92
CA LYS A 339 1.85 -8.49 19.95
C LYS A 339 2.54 -7.56 20.93
N GLY A 340 2.27 -6.26 20.80
CA GLY A 340 2.82 -5.22 21.66
C GLY A 340 2.01 -5.03 22.94
#